data_ebd5c5530b45218183b08638e4f857ed
#
_entry.id   ebd5c5530b45218183b08638e4f857ed
#
_cell.length_a   1.000
_cell.length_b   1.000
_cell.length_c   1.000
_cell.angle_alpha   90.00
_cell.angle_beta   90.00
_cell.angle_gamma   90.00
#
_symmetry.space_group_name_H-M   'P 1'
#
loop_
_entity.id
_entity.type
_entity.pdbx_description
1 polymer ?
#
loop_
_entity_poly.entity_id
_entity_poly.type
_entity_poly.pdbx_seq_one_letter_code
_entity_poly.pdbx_strand_id
1 'polypeptide(L)'
;ELARVPVADIVRFVLEGQLARVETGCEELRFRSVFVDPEEVRKVSEEVEAGYGLSPKEVADLLDLKLLAIDLLRANCDEDGKPFLSASTFTNARGTIKYRYAEDEVSRFLQKYVKLQAYAGELGIDTQPAGVRLRNAGIKPIMDHKLLQAKVFRRKDL
;
A
#
# COMPACT_ATOMS: atom_id res chain seq x y z
N GLU A 1 -17.30 5.33 18.05
CA GLU A 1 -17.21 5.61 16.60
C GLU A 1 -17.66 4.33 15.89
N LEU A 2 -18.88 4.32 15.37
CA LEU A 2 -19.43 3.18 14.64
C LEU A 2 -18.55 2.86 13.43
N ALA A 3 -18.30 1.58 13.19
CA ALA A 3 -17.57 1.10 12.03
C ALA A 3 -18.12 1.79 10.76
N ARG A 4 -17.28 2.52 10.04
CA ARG A 4 -17.67 3.22 8.80
C ARG A 4 -17.71 2.24 7.62
N VAL A 5 -18.30 1.05 7.85
CA VAL A 5 -18.49 0.03 6.82
C VAL A 5 -19.83 0.28 6.12
N PRO A 6 -19.86 0.30 4.79
CA PRO A 6 -21.08 0.48 4.03
C PRO A 6 -22.10 -0.64 4.31
N VAL A 7 -23.35 -0.27 4.34
CA VAL A 7 -24.46 -1.22 4.60
C VAL A 7 -24.46 -2.39 3.61
N ALA A 8 -24.10 -2.14 2.33
CA ALA A 8 -24.03 -3.20 1.32
C ALA A 8 -22.98 -4.27 1.65
N ASP A 9 -21.84 -3.88 2.25
CA ASP A 9 -20.82 -4.84 2.68
C ASP A 9 -21.28 -5.61 3.91
N ILE A 10 -21.96 -4.95 4.85
CA ILE A 10 -22.55 -5.63 6.01
C ILE A 10 -23.55 -6.70 5.57
N VAL A 11 -24.41 -6.35 4.59
CA VAL A 11 -25.37 -7.33 4.03
C VAL A 11 -24.65 -8.50 3.41
N ARG A 12 -23.59 -8.24 2.63
CA ARG A 12 -22.78 -9.29 2.03
C ARG A 12 -22.16 -10.18 3.10
N PHE A 13 -21.54 -9.62 4.14
CA PHE A 13 -20.93 -10.38 5.24
C PHE A 13 -21.95 -11.27 5.97
N VAL A 14 -23.19 -10.77 6.14
CA VAL A 14 -24.31 -11.57 6.71
C VAL A 14 -24.66 -12.72 5.77
N LEU A 15 -24.86 -12.44 4.47
CA LEU A 15 -25.27 -13.45 3.48
C LEU A 15 -24.20 -14.52 3.24
N GLU A 16 -22.93 -14.14 3.32
CA GLU A 16 -21.77 -15.04 3.18
C GLU A 16 -21.41 -15.77 4.48
N GLY A 17 -22.15 -15.50 5.58
CA GLY A 17 -21.92 -16.14 6.88
C GLY A 17 -20.60 -15.74 7.54
N GLN A 18 -20.06 -14.57 7.20
CA GLN A 18 -18.78 -14.06 7.73
C GLN A 18 -18.93 -13.41 9.10
N LEU A 19 -20.17 -13.13 9.53
CA LEU A 19 -20.49 -12.61 10.87
C LEU A 19 -21.10 -13.71 11.72
N ALA A 20 -20.51 -13.98 12.89
CA ALA A 20 -20.97 -15.00 13.82
C ALA A 20 -22.14 -14.50 14.69
N ARG A 21 -22.19 -13.17 14.93
CA ARG A 21 -23.20 -12.54 15.79
C ARG A 21 -24.17 -11.73 14.95
N VAL A 22 -25.21 -12.40 14.45
CA VAL A 22 -26.30 -11.76 13.72
C VAL A 22 -27.60 -12.04 14.48
N GLU A 23 -28.25 -11.00 14.96
CA GLU A 23 -29.52 -11.08 15.66
C GLU A 23 -30.63 -10.46 14.82
N THR A 24 -31.81 -11.05 14.87
CA THR A 24 -33.02 -10.52 14.24
C THR A 24 -33.99 -10.03 15.30
N GLY A 25 -34.33 -8.74 15.25
CA GLY A 25 -35.22 -8.11 16.27
C GLY A 25 -36.72 -8.33 16.11
N CYS A 26 -37.18 -8.96 15.02
CA CYS A 26 -38.58 -9.31 14.79
C CYS A 26 -38.74 -10.50 13.85
N GLU A 27 -39.90 -11.17 13.91
CA GLU A 27 -40.24 -12.31 13.05
C GLU A 27 -40.35 -11.94 11.55
N GLU A 28 -40.69 -10.68 11.24
CA GLU A 28 -40.65 -10.19 9.87
C GLU A 28 -39.23 -9.73 9.53
N LEU A 29 -38.54 -10.44 8.64
CA LEU A 29 -37.21 -10.11 8.09
C LEU A 29 -37.26 -8.79 7.34
N ARG A 30 -37.18 -7.69 8.05
CA ARG A 30 -36.95 -6.36 7.48
C ARG A 30 -35.49 -6.00 7.70
N PHE A 31 -34.89 -5.33 6.74
CA PHE A 31 -33.50 -4.88 6.81
C PHE A 31 -33.16 -4.12 8.11
N ARG A 32 -34.13 -3.40 8.69
CA ARG A 32 -33.96 -2.64 9.94
C ARG A 32 -34.01 -3.50 11.22
N SER A 33 -34.31 -4.78 11.10
CA SER A 33 -34.38 -5.70 12.24
C SER A 33 -33.17 -6.63 12.35
N VAL A 34 -32.16 -6.42 11.52
CA VAL A 34 -30.89 -7.16 11.59
C VAL A 34 -29.90 -6.35 12.40
N PHE A 35 -29.45 -6.90 13.51
CA PHE A 35 -28.41 -6.32 14.36
C PHE A 35 -27.14 -7.12 14.21
N VAL A 36 -26.01 -6.42 14.08
CA VAL A 36 -24.67 -6.99 13.94
C VAL A 36 -23.72 -6.32 14.93
N ASP A 37 -22.72 -7.04 15.38
CA ASP A 37 -21.66 -6.48 16.22
C ASP A 37 -20.75 -5.56 15.39
N PRO A 38 -20.67 -4.26 15.71
CA PRO A 38 -19.84 -3.31 14.96
C PRO A 38 -18.34 -3.66 14.95
N GLU A 39 -17.82 -4.27 16.02
CA GLU A 39 -16.41 -4.66 16.11
C GLU A 39 -16.13 -5.86 15.20
N GLU A 40 -17.04 -6.81 15.15
CA GLU A 40 -16.94 -7.96 14.25
C GLU A 40 -16.99 -7.51 12.78
N VAL A 41 -17.93 -6.61 12.43
CA VAL A 41 -18.03 -6.03 11.09
C VAL A 41 -16.72 -5.32 10.69
N ARG A 42 -16.14 -4.55 11.63
CA ARG A 42 -14.86 -3.87 11.39
C ARG A 42 -13.76 -4.88 11.11
N LYS A 43 -13.63 -5.91 11.94
CA LYS A 43 -12.60 -6.95 11.80
C LYS A 43 -12.71 -7.69 10.47
N VAL A 44 -13.90 -8.15 10.10
CA VAL A 44 -14.14 -8.82 8.81
C VAL A 44 -13.81 -7.89 7.64
N SER A 45 -14.19 -6.61 7.73
CA SER A 45 -13.86 -5.63 6.68
C SER A 45 -12.35 -5.42 6.53
N GLU A 46 -11.60 -5.37 7.63
CA GLU A 46 -10.14 -5.25 7.63
C GLU A 46 -9.47 -6.51 7.04
N GLU A 47 -9.96 -7.71 7.39
CA GLU A 47 -9.48 -8.98 6.86
C GLU A 47 -9.71 -9.10 5.34
N VAL A 48 -10.89 -8.71 4.87
CA VAL A 48 -11.20 -8.68 3.43
C VAL A 48 -10.31 -7.68 2.70
N GLU A 49 -10.09 -6.47 3.28
CA GLU A 49 -9.20 -5.49 2.68
C GLU A 49 -7.73 -5.98 2.65
N ALA A 50 -7.27 -6.67 3.69
CA ALA A 50 -5.92 -7.24 3.74
C ALA A 50 -5.69 -8.32 2.67
N GLY A 51 -6.73 -9.08 2.31
CA GLY A 51 -6.66 -10.07 1.24
C GLY A 51 -6.32 -9.51 -0.15
N TYR A 52 -6.47 -8.19 -0.36
CA TYR A 52 -6.07 -7.52 -1.59
C TYR A 52 -4.59 -7.12 -1.66
N GLY A 53 -3.81 -7.37 -0.61
CA GLY A 53 -2.40 -7.01 -0.49
C GLY A 53 -2.14 -5.75 0.35
N LEU A 54 -0.91 -5.26 0.31
CA LEU A 54 -0.45 -4.14 1.12
C LEU A 54 -1.09 -2.81 0.74
N SER A 55 -1.47 -2.03 1.72
CA SER A 55 -1.93 -0.65 1.52
C SER A 55 -0.77 0.28 1.15
N PRO A 56 -1.04 1.45 0.54
CA PRO A 56 -0.01 2.45 0.26
C PRO A 56 0.79 2.87 1.50
N LYS A 57 0.16 2.89 2.68
CA LYS A 57 0.81 3.23 3.94
C LYS A 57 1.79 2.15 4.38
N GLU A 58 1.37 0.88 4.34
CA GLU A 58 2.25 -0.26 4.68
C GLU A 58 3.46 -0.32 3.75
N VAL A 59 3.25 -0.08 2.45
CA VAL A 59 4.36 0.01 1.48
C VAL A 59 5.27 1.19 1.78
N ALA A 60 4.72 2.34 2.16
CA ALA A 60 5.51 3.50 2.56
C ALA A 60 6.39 3.20 3.78
N ASP A 61 5.82 2.53 4.78
CA ASP A 61 6.53 2.10 5.99
C ASP A 61 7.62 1.06 5.66
N LEU A 62 7.32 0.05 4.83
CA LEU A 62 8.29 -0.97 4.41
C LEU A 62 9.46 -0.40 3.60
N LEU A 63 9.19 0.54 2.71
CA LEU A 63 10.22 1.20 1.89
C LEU A 63 10.90 2.37 2.61
N ASP A 64 10.44 2.71 3.81
CA ASP A 64 10.84 3.91 4.56
C ASP A 64 10.79 5.16 3.65
N LEU A 65 9.64 5.35 3.01
CA LEU A 65 9.33 6.48 2.12
C LEU A 65 8.08 7.21 2.63
N LYS A 66 7.87 8.42 2.12
CA LYS A 66 6.62 9.15 2.38
C LYS A 66 5.49 8.60 1.50
N LEU A 67 4.25 8.68 1.98
CA LEU A 67 3.08 8.22 1.23
C LEU A 67 2.99 8.84 -0.17
N LEU A 68 3.28 10.14 -0.30
CA LEU A 68 3.33 10.82 -1.60
C LEU A 68 4.35 10.19 -2.55
N ALA A 69 5.47 9.68 -2.04
CA ALA A 69 6.47 9.00 -2.86
C ALA A 69 5.92 7.69 -3.46
N ILE A 70 5.07 6.97 -2.74
CA ILE A 70 4.43 5.75 -3.25
C ILE A 70 3.50 6.09 -4.42
N ASP A 71 2.72 7.17 -4.33
CA ASP A 71 1.88 7.63 -5.44
C ASP A 71 2.70 8.04 -6.66
N LEU A 72 3.84 8.72 -6.44
CA LEU A 72 4.75 9.10 -7.53
C LEU A 72 5.39 7.87 -8.18
N LEU A 73 5.83 6.88 -7.40
CA LEU A 73 6.41 5.63 -7.93
C LEU A 73 5.38 4.81 -8.72
N ARG A 74 4.12 4.85 -8.33
CA ARG A 74 3.02 4.22 -9.07
C ARG A 74 2.68 4.98 -10.36
N ALA A 75 2.73 6.31 -10.34
CA ALA A 75 2.32 7.15 -11.47
C ALA A 75 3.41 7.31 -12.55
N ASN A 76 4.66 7.02 -12.22
CA ASN A 76 5.78 7.17 -13.14
C ASN A 76 6.37 5.81 -13.54
N CYS A 77 6.92 5.75 -14.76
CA CYS A 77 7.46 4.53 -15.34
C CYS A 77 9.00 4.54 -15.36
N ASP A 78 9.57 3.34 -15.35
CA ASP A 78 10.99 3.10 -15.62
C ASP A 78 11.31 3.19 -17.12
N GLU A 79 12.54 2.86 -17.50
CA GLU A 79 13.00 2.88 -18.90
C GLU A 79 12.26 1.88 -19.80
N ASP A 80 11.71 0.82 -19.20
CA ASP A 80 10.96 -0.23 -19.90
C ASP A 80 9.47 0.16 -20.06
N GLY A 81 9.08 1.35 -19.63
CA GLY A 81 7.70 1.84 -19.66
C GLY A 81 6.79 1.20 -18.61
N LYS A 82 7.37 0.49 -17.62
CA LYS A 82 6.62 -0.11 -16.52
C LYS A 82 6.61 0.82 -15.31
N PRO A 83 5.50 0.89 -14.56
CA PRO A 83 5.49 1.63 -13.30
C PRO A 83 6.64 1.18 -12.39
N PHE A 84 7.29 2.12 -11.69
CA PHE A 84 8.31 1.76 -10.71
C PHE A 84 7.74 0.82 -9.65
N LEU A 85 6.46 1.03 -9.28
CA LEU A 85 5.73 0.22 -8.33
C LEU A 85 4.31 -0.02 -8.86
N SER A 86 4.01 -1.25 -9.29
CA SER A 86 2.70 -1.62 -9.81
C SER A 86 1.70 -1.84 -8.68
N ALA A 87 0.47 -1.39 -8.89
CA ALA A 87 -0.62 -1.56 -7.93
C ALA A 87 -1.84 -2.16 -8.62
N SER A 88 -2.54 -3.03 -7.93
CA SER A 88 -3.91 -3.39 -8.24
C SER A 88 -4.88 -2.36 -7.69
N THR A 89 -6.06 -2.28 -8.27
CA THR A 89 -7.13 -1.41 -7.78
C THR A 89 -8.34 -2.23 -7.41
N PHE A 90 -9.02 -1.85 -6.34
CA PHE A 90 -10.37 -2.31 -6.08
C PHE A 90 -11.24 -1.11 -5.71
N THR A 91 -12.52 -1.24 -5.98
CA THR A 91 -13.50 -0.21 -5.62
C THR A 91 -14.21 -0.68 -4.36
N ASN A 92 -14.09 0.11 -3.30
CA ASN A 92 -14.84 -0.20 -2.09
C ASN A 92 -16.34 0.10 -2.30
N ALA A 93 -17.18 -0.32 -1.38
CA ALA A 93 -18.63 -0.17 -1.49
C ALA A 93 -19.12 1.30 -1.54
N ARG A 94 -18.26 2.28 -1.22
CA ARG A 94 -18.54 3.72 -1.40
C ARG A 94 -18.19 4.22 -2.79
N GLY A 95 -17.80 3.34 -3.72
CA GLY A 95 -17.33 3.73 -5.04
C GLY A 95 -15.92 4.36 -5.06
N THR A 96 -15.19 4.31 -3.94
CA THR A 96 -13.83 4.86 -3.87
C THR A 96 -12.82 3.83 -4.36
N ILE A 97 -12.00 4.23 -5.32
CA ILE A 97 -10.89 3.40 -5.81
C ILE A 97 -9.78 3.39 -4.74
N LYS A 98 -9.39 2.19 -4.35
CA LYS A 98 -8.27 1.92 -3.45
C LYS A 98 -7.16 1.23 -4.21
N TYR A 99 -5.92 1.53 -3.85
CA TYR A 99 -4.73 0.87 -4.39
C TYR A 99 -4.21 -0.17 -3.40
N ARG A 100 -3.77 -1.31 -3.92
CA ARG A 100 -3.11 -2.37 -3.17
C ARG A 100 -1.89 -2.87 -3.94
N TYR A 101 -0.89 -3.29 -3.20
CA TYR A 101 0.39 -3.72 -3.72
C TYR A 101 0.66 -5.15 -3.30
N ALA A 102 1.03 -5.99 -4.24
CA ALA A 102 1.45 -7.34 -3.93
C ALA A 102 2.84 -7.32 -3.25
N GLU A 103 3.10 -8.23 -2.33
CA GLU A 103 4.38 -8.29 -1.61
C GLU A 103 5.57 -8.54 -2.54
N ASP A 104 5.36 -9.32 -3.60
CA ASP A 104 6.36 -9.58 -4.62
C ASP A 104 6.73 -8.31 -5.42
N GLU A 105 5.78 -7.39 -5.64
CA GLU A 105 6.07 -6.09 -6.25
C GLU A 105 6.97 -5.22 -5.37
N VAL A 106 6.73 -5.20 -4.06
CA VAL A 106 7.59 -4.49 -3.11
C VAL A 106 8.99 -5.14 -3.07
N SER A 107 9.04 -6.46 -3.05
CA SER A 107 10.30 -7.22 -3.11
C SER A 107 11.07 -6.95 -4.41
N ARG A 108 10.36 -6.93 -5.56
CA ARG A 108 10.93 -6.56 -6.86
C ARG A 108 11.51 -5.15 -6.86
N PHE A 109 10.78 -4.20 -6.25
CA PHE A 109 11.27 -2.83 -6.12
C PHE A 109 12.58 -2.78 -5.32
N LEU A 110 12.65 -3.43 -4.16
CA LEU A 110 13.86 -3.48 -3.33
C LEU A 110 15.05 -4.17 -4.00
N GLN A 111 14.79 -5.16 -4.86
CA GLN A 111 15.82 -5.81 -5.66
C GLN A 111 16.37 -4.91 -6.77
N LYS A 112 15.53 -4.09 -7.41
CA LYS A 112 15.91 -3.22 -8.51
C LYS A 112 16.45 -1.86 -8.05
N TYR A 113 15.97 -1.36 -6.91
CA TYR A 113 16.23 0.01 -6.45
C TYR A 113 16.71 0.04 -5.01
N VAL A 114 17.48 1.05 -4.68
CA VAL A 114 18.03 1.25 -3.33
C VAL A 114 18.02 2.73 -2.96
N LYS A 115 17.69 3.04 -1.73
CA LYS A 115 17.83 4.39 -1.17
C LYS A 115 19.29 4.69 -0.87
N LEU A 116 19.69 5.96 -1.01
CA LEU A 116 21.05 6.41 -0.70
C LEU A 116 21.50 5.99 0.70
N GLN A 117 20.62 6.07 1.69
CA GLN A 117 20.94 5.67 3.07
C GLN A 117 21.23 4.18 3.20
N ALA A 118 20.41 3.33 2.56
CA ALA A 118 20.61 1.88 2.56
C ALA A 118 21.91 1.51 1.83
N TYR A 119 22.16 2.13 0.67
CA TYR A 119 23.41 1.95 -0.09
C TYR A 119 24.65 2.37 0.71
N ALA A 120 24.60 3.49 1.41
CA ALA A 120 25.67 3.94 2.30
C ALA A 120 25.94 2.93 3.43
N GLY A 121 24.85 2.38 4.02
CA GLY A 121 24.95 1.31 5.03
C GLY A 121 25.56 0.03 4.47
N GLU A 122 25.21 -0.39 3.25
CA GLU A 122 25.81 -1.56 2.58
C GLU A 122 27.33 -1.39 2.36
N LEU A 123 27.78 -0.15 2.15
CA LEU A 123 29.20 0.18 1.99
C LEU A 123 29.94 0.45 3.31
N GLY A 124 29.23 0.53 4.44
CA GLY A 124 29.80 0.91 5.74
C GLY A 124 30.35 2.36 5.78
N ILE A 125 29.77 3.27 5.00
CA ILE A 125 30.17 4.69 4.93
C ILE A 125 28.99 5.61 5.21
N ASP A 126 29.26 6.88 5.49
CA ASP A 126 28.22 7.87 5.66
C ASP A 126 27.47 8.20 4.36
N THR A 127 26.24 8.67 4.49
CA THR A 127 25.35 9.03 3.37
C THR A 127 25.96 10.14 2.48
N GLN A 128 26.68 11.11 3.06
CA GLN A 128 27.26 12.21 2.31
C GLN A 128 28.39 11.74 1.38
N PRO A 129 29.43 11.00 1.83
CA PRO A 129 30.45 10.41 0.95
C PRO A 129 29.85 9.49 -0.11
N ALA A 130 28.86 8.65 0.25
CA ALA A 130 28.16 7.81 -0.72
C ALA A 130 27.52 8.64 -1.84
N GLY A 131 26.82 9.71 -1.49
CA GLY A 131 26.19 10.62 -2.45
C GLY A 131 27.19 11.35 -3.35
N VAL A 132 28.36 11.73 -2.83
CA VAL A 132 29.45 12.33 -3.62
C VAL A 132 30.02 11.31 -4.61
N ARG A 133 30.26 10.06 -4.16
CA ARG A 133 30.75 8.97 -5.00
C ARG A 133 29.84 8.71 -6.19
N LEU A 134 28.52 8.60 -5.96
CA LEU A 134 27.53 8.38 -7.01
C LEU A 134 27.49 9.54 -8.02
N ARG A 135 27.53 10.78 -7.52
CA ARG A 135 27.58 11.98 -8.38
C ARG A 135 28.83 12.01 -9.27
N ASN A 136 29.99 11.71 -8.69
CA ASN A 136 31.26 11.67 -9.45
C ASN A 136 31.25 10.55 -10.49
N ALA A 137 30.58 9.44 -10.23
CA ALA A 137 30.35 8.36 -11.19
C ALA A 137 29.27 8.68 -12.24
N GLY A 138 28.63 9.87 -12.18
CA GLY A 138 27.57 10.27 -13.10
C GLY A 138 26.23 9.57 -12.87
N ILE A 139 26.08 8.83 -11.76
CA ILE A 139 24.87 8.06 -11.45
C ILE A 139 23.79 9.01 -10.90
N LYS A 140 22.65 9.01 -11.57
CA LYS A 140 21.51 9.87 -11.22
C LYS A 140 20.43 9.09 -10.46
N PRO A 141 19.71 9.75 -9.53
CA PRO A 141 18.52 9.16 -8.93
C PRO A 141 17.47 8.83 -10.00
N ILE A 142 16.62 7.83 -9.73
CA ILE A 142 15.53 7.42 -10.64
C ILE A 142 14.50 8.53 -10.89
N MET A 143 14.42 9.50 -9.98
CA MET A 143 13.48 10.62 -10.01
C MET A 143 14.04 11.81 -9.24
N ASP A 144 13.47 13.00 -9.45
CA ASP A 144 13.87 14.19 -8.67
C ASP A 144 13.65 13.93 -7.16
N HIS A 145 14.75 14.02 -6.42
CA HIS A 145 14.75 13.76 -4.98
C HIS A 145 13.91 14.76 -4.17
N LYS A 146 13.62 15.94 -4.70
CA LYS A 146 12.75 16.93 -4.06
C LYS A 146 11.29 16.47 -4.10
N LEU A 147 10.87 15.86 -5.20
CA LEU A 147 9.53 15.29 -5.36
C LEU A 147 9.39 14.01 -4.53
N LEU A 148 10.36 13.11 -4.66
CA LEU A 148 10.33 11.81 -3.96
C LEU A 148 10.66 11.95 -2.46
N GLN A 149 11.23 13.08 -2.03
CA GLN A 149 11.77 13.32 -0.68
C GLN A 149 12.80 12.26 -0.25
N ALA A 150 13.37 11.55 -1.21
CA ALA A 150 14.40 10.53 -1.03
C ALA A 150 15.26 10.43 -2.29
N LYS A 151 16.53 10.06 -2.14
CA LYS A 151 17.39 9.71 -3.27
C LYS A 151 17.37 8.21 -3.44
N VAL A 152 16.73 7.74 -4.50
CA VAL A 152 16.61 6.32 -4.86
C VAL A 152 17.38 6.10 -6.17
N PHE A 153 18.16 5.03 -6.23
CA PHE A 153 19.01 4.69 -7.35
C PHE A 153 18.70 3.27 -7.84
N ARG A 154 19.05 2.98 -9.08
CA ARG A 154 19.01 1.62 -9.61
C ARG A 154 20.22 0.84 -9.14
N ARG A 155 20.00 -0.36 -8.63
CA ARG A 155 21.11 -1.24 -8.19
C ARG A 155 22.03 -1.65 -9.33
N LYS A 156 21.53 -1.80 -10.55
CA LYS A 156 22.36 -2.15 -11.72
C LYS A 156 23.38 -1.07 -12.13
N ASP A 157 23.20 0.17 -11.67
CA ASP A 157 24.05 1.30 -12.00
C ASP A 157 25.13 1.55 -10.91
N LEU A 158 25.04 0.85 -9.77
CA LEU A 158 25.92 0.98 -8.61
C LEU A 158 27.10 0.02 -8.67
#